data_1bbc8c6252c5d994a7dd216546b0b5b8
#
_entry.id   1bbc8c6252c5d994a7dd216546b0b5b8
#
_cell.length_a   1.000
_cell.length_b   1.000
_cell.length_c   1.000
_cell.angle_alpha   90.00
_cell.angle_beta   90.00
_cell.angle_gamma   90.00
#
_symmetry.space_group_name_H-M   'P 1'
#
loop_
_entity.id
_entity.type
_entity.pdbx_description
1 polymer ?
#
loop_
_entity_poly.entity_id
_entity_poly.type
_entity_poly.pdbx_seq_one_letter_code
_entity_poly.pdbx_strand_id
1 'polypeptide(L)'
;MTRHSKISSVIVLSLMLNSCGTNSSTTKIPVSTQSEEAKDLFHQAFRLNSIAKGDEAKKKLIKAVDIDKDFGAAYIFLSQFGNNTGSETDNYYEKALSLKEQLNDVEKCLLEIRTSYRNNDTEKRLEYCKKLVELIPNNAIAHQRMAYYHWGMANVEESRKSFLLAIEKDKNYSSAYGDLTSSYMFGDPKNYEMAEKYASKALSLNKKESYYHVLLGDVYRAQNKLQKAAEKYDDAYEAGTNNYFSAAKAGHAYTFIDPTEARKRFDQAINDSKISNQKI
;
A
#
# COMPACT_ATOMS: atom_id res chain seq x y z
N MET A 1 3.22 77.04 27.56
CA MET A 1 1.93 76.42 27.14
C MET A 1 2.26 75.33 26.09
N THR A 2 2.51 74.16 26.55
CA THR A 2 2.82 72.97 25.65
C THR A 2 1.84 71.89 25.98
N ARG A 3 0.97 71.58 24.98
CA ARG A 3 -0.02 70.49 25.02
C ARG A 3 0.67 69.14 24.74
N HIS A 4 0.67 68.24 25.71
CA HIS A 4 1.02 66.87 25.51
C HIS A 4 -0.13 66.07 24.86
N SER A 5 0.08 65.59 23.64
CA SER A 5 -0.74 64.66 22.96
C SER A 5 -0.42 63.21 23.44
N LYS A 6 -1.41 62.56 24.07
CA LYS A 6 -1.33 61.14 24.43
C LYS A 6 -1.69 60.30 23.19
N ILE A 7 -0.69 59.60 22.70
CA ILE A 7 -0.90 58.53 21.66
C ILE A 7 -1.22 57.25 22.40
N SER A 8 -2.49 56.84 22.29
CA SER A 8 -2.92 55.52 22.76
C SER A 8 -2.47 54.45 21.76
N SER A 9 -1.52 53.60 22.16
CA SER A 9 -1.11 52.45 21.43
C SER A 9 -2.19 51.35 21.56
N VAL A 10 -2.94 51.10 20.50
CA VAL A 10 -3.83 49.94 20.38
C VAL A 10 -2.95 48.74 20.03
N ILE A 11 -2.73 47.86 20.99
CA ILE A 11 -2.10 46.55 20.77
C ILE A 11 -3.16 45.67 20.11
N VAL A 12 -3.03 45.46 18.81
CA VAL A 12 -3.79 44.45 18.09
C VAL A 12 -3.14 43.08 18.38
N LEU A 13 -3.71 42.38 19.33
CA LEU A 13 -3.36 40.96 19.61
C LEU A 13 -3.86 40.11 18.48
N SER A 14 -3.04 39.85 17.45
CA SER A 14 -3.34 38.87 16.44
C SER A 14 -3.32 37.46 17.06
N LEU A 15 -4.50 36.94 17.37
CA LEU A 15 -4.71 35.54 17.65
C LEU A 15 -4.31 34.74 16.40
N MET A 16 -3.10 34.24 16.38
CA MET A 16 -2.71 33.15 15.49
C MET A 16 -3.51 31.92 15.92
N LEU A 17 -4.69 31.75 15.32
CA LEU A 17 -5.34 30.47 15.30
C LEU A 17 -4.40 29.50 14.56
N ASN A 18 -3.61 28.76 15.34
CA ASN A 18 -3.04 27.51 14.86
C ASN A 18 -4.21 26.61 14.45
N SER A 19 -4.67 26.77 13.20
CA SER A 19 -5.44 25.72 12.56
C SER A 19 -4.51 24.53 12.51
N CYS A 20 -4.72 23.60 13.43
CA CYS A 20 -4.25 22.23 13.31
C CYS A 20 -4.93 21.71 12.02
N GLY A 21 -4.33 22.04 10.88
CA GLY A 21 -4.73 21.54 9.57
C GLY A 21 -4.65 20.03 9.66
N THR A 22 -5.80 19.39 9.77
CA THR A 22 -5.92 17.99 9.41
C THR A 22 -5.31 17.91 8.02
N ASN A 23 -4.12 17.31 7.92
CA ASN A 23 -3.51 16.96 6.64
C ASN A 23 -4.56 16.14 5.87
N SER A 24 -5.32 16.82 5.06
CA SER A 24 -6.19 16.19 4.06
C SER A 24 -5.24 15.38 3.19
N SER A 25 -5.23 14.08 3.42
CA SER A 25 -4.41 13.10 2.75
C SER A 25 -4.37 13.40 1.25
N THR A 26 -3.18 13.70 0.74
CA THR A 26 -2.89 13.86 -0.70
C THR A 26 -3.19 12.58 -1.51
N THR A 27 -3.72 11.56 -0.85
CA THR A 27 -4.04 10.24 -1.40
C THR A 27 -5.44 10.09 -1.97
N LYS A 28 -6.32 11.10 -1.86
CA LYS A 28 -7.66 11.00 -2.46
C LYS A 28 -7.56 11.03 -3.99
N ILE A 29 -8.02 9.96 -4.62
CA ILE A 29 -8.15 9.86 -6.08
C ILE A 29 -9.48 10.50 -6.49
N PRO A 30 -9.52 11.37 -7.52
CA PRO A 30 -10.77 11.81 -8.10
C PRO A 30 -11.55 10.63 -8.68
N VAL A 31 -12.83 10.52 -8.32
CA VAL A 31 -13.71 9.42 -8.78
C VAL A 31 -15.04 9.96 -9.29
N SER A 32 -15.64 9.25 -10.24
CA SER A 32 -16.84 9.69 -10.98
C SER A 32 -18.16 9.35 -10.31
N THR A 33 -18.17 8.52 -9.24
CA THR A 33 -19.43 8.19 -8.53
C THR A 33 -20.11 9.43 -7.97
N GLN A 34 -21.43 9.49 -8.06
CA GLN A 34 -22.28 10.52 -7.45
C GLN A 34 -22.70 10.15 -6.02
N SER A 35 -22.48 8.92 -5.58
CA SER A 35 -22.79 8.47 -4.23
C SER A 35 -21.66 8.84 -3.27
N GLU A 36 -21.89 9.78 -2.37
CA GLU A 36 -20.89 10.15 -1.35
C GLU A 36 -20.57 8.98 -0.41
N GLU A 37 -21.55 8.09 -0.12
CA GLU A 37 -21.29 6.89 0.67
C GLU A 37 -20.36 5.90 -0.05
N ALA A 38 -20.61 5.63 -1.34
CA ALA A 38 -19.75 4.76 -2.15
C ALA A 38 -18.34 5.35 -2.28
N LYS A 39 -18.24 6.66 -2.48
CA LYS A 39 -16.99 7.41 -2.55
C LYS A 39 -16.19 7.32 -1.25
N ASP A 40 -16.85 7.48 -0.10
CA ASP A 40 -16.19 7.35 1.20
C ASP A 40 -15.67 5.91 1.44
N LEU A 41 -16.45 4.90 1.09
CA LEU A 41 -16.04 3.50 1.17
C LEU A 41 -14.83 3.23 0.27
N PHE A 42 -14.81 3.77 -0.93
CA PHE A 42 -13.66 3.68 -1.85
C PHE A 42 -12.41 4.29 -1.23
N HIS A 43 -12.49 5.50 -0.68
CA HIS A 43 -11.33 6.14 -0.05
C HIS A 43 -10.89 5.45 1.23
N GLN A 44 -11.82 4.84 1.99
CA GLN A 44 -11.46 3.96 3.12
C GLN A 44 -10.72 2.72 2.63
N ALA A 45 -11.21 2.07 1.57
CA ALA A 45 -10.54 0.92 0.96
C ALA A 45 -9.13 1.26 0.49
N PHE A 46 -8.98 2.42 -0.15
CA PHE A 46 -7.68 2.89 -0.61
C PHE A 46 -6.68 3.06 0.55
N ARG A 47 -7.12 3.69 1.67
CA ARG A 47 -6.29 3.80 2.88
C ARG A 47 -5.94 2.44 3.49
N LEU A 48 -6.91 1.52 3.56
CA LEU A 48 -6.66 0.16 4.07
C LEU A 48 -5.65 -0.59 3.20
N ASN A 49 -5.77 -0.49 1.88
CA ASN A 49 -4.82 -1.11 0.96
C ASN A 49 -3.41 -0.52 1.09
N SER A 50 -3.30 0.80 1.34
CA SER A 50 -2.00 1.48 1.52
C SER A 50 -1.24 1.04 2.78
N ILE A 51 -1.90 0.36 3.71
CA ILE A 51 -1.34 -0.19 4.95
C ILE A 51 -1.39 -1.73 4.99
N ALA A 52 -1.44 -2.37 3.83
CA ALA A 52 -1.44 -3.83 3.64
C ALA A 52 -2.69 -4.58 4.17
N LYS A 53 -3.81 -3.88 4.42
CA LYS A 53 -5.11 -4.47 4.82
C LYS A 53 -5.97 -4.80 3.59
N GLY A 54 -5.46 -5.61 2.68
CA GLY A 54 -6.11 -5.92 1.41
C GLY A 54 -7.50 -6.52 1.55
N ASP A 55 -7.71 -7.47 2.46
CA ASP A 55 -9.01 -8.11 2.67
C ASP A 55 -10.08 -7.14 3.18
N GLU A 56 -9.71 -6.25 4.10
CA GLU A 56 -10.61 -5.21 4.59
C GLU A 56 -10.92 -4.20 3.48
N ALA A 57 -9.90 -3.86 2.68
CA ALA A 57 -10.06 -2.97 1.52
C ALA A 57 -11.03 -3.58 0.48
N LYS A 58 -10.87 -4.86 0.12
CA LYS A 58 -11.76 -5.58 -0.80
C LYS A 58 -13.21 -5.55 -0.32
N LYS A 59 -13.45 -5.83 0.97
CA LYS A 59 -14.79 -5.75 1.58
C LYS A 59 -15.42 -4.36 1.47
N LYS A 60 -14.64 -3.29 1.61
CA LYS A 60 -15.13 -1.91 1.44
C LYS A 60 -15.48 -1.62 -0.01
N LEU A 61 -14.65 -2.06 -0.96
CA LEU A 61 -14.93 -1.88 -2.40
C LEU A 61 -16.17 -2.66 -2.84
N ILE A 62 -16.36 -3.89 -2.35
CA ILE A 62 -17.58 -4.66 -2.61
C ILE A 62 -18.80 -3.89 -2.13
N LYS A 63 -18.79 -3.35 -0.91
CA LYS A 63 -19.88 -2.50 -0.42
C LYS A 63 -20.08 -1.24 -1.28
N ALA A 64 -19.01 -0.62 -1.75
CA ALA A 64 -19.10 0.55 -2.61
C ALA A 64 -19.83 0.24 -3.93
N VAL A 65 -19.52 -0.90 -4.59
CA VAL A 65 -20.21 -1.32 -5.81
C VAL A 65 -21.61 -1.90 -5.56
N ASP A 66 -21.91 -2.28 -4.33
CA ASP A 66 -23.29 -2.65 -3.95
C ASP A 66 -24.21 -1.42 -3.87
N ILE A 67 -23.68 -0.29 -3.43
CA ILE A 67 -24.37 0.99 -3.34
C ILE A 67 -24.49 1.65 -4.73
N ASP A 68 -23.37 1.68 -5.47
CA ASP A 68 -23.31 2.23 -6.82
C ASP A 68 -22.78 1.18 -7.81
N LYS A 69 -23.70 0.56 -8.54
CA LYS A 69 -23.40 -0.51 -9.52
C LYS A 69 -22.59 -0.03 -10.73
N ASP A 70 -22.49 1.30 -10.91
CA ASP A 70 -21.74 1.90 -12.01
C ASP A 70 -20.47 2.63 -11.54
N PHE A 71 -19.99 2.29 -10.33
CA PHE A 71 -18.76 2.84 -9.78
C PHE A 71 -17.51 2.20 -10.41
N GLY A 72 -17.10 2.70 -11.56
CA GLY A 72 -16.00 2.14 -12.37
C GLY A 72 -14.67 2.07 -11.65
N ALA A 73 -14.27 3.12 -10.89
CA ALA A 73 -13.01 3.08 -10.11
C ALA A 73 -12.97 1.90 -9.13
N ALA A 74 -14.06 1.60 -8.45
CA ALA A 74 -14.10 0.49 -7.50
C ALA A 74 -13.90 -0.86 -8.21
N TYR A 75 -14.49 -1.06 -9.39
CA TYR A 75 -14.28 -2.26 -10.20
C TYR A 75 -12.83 -2.36 -10.73
N ILE A 76 -12.22 -1.24 -11.15
CA ILE A 76 -10.79 -1.23 -11.54
C ILE A 76 -9.92 -1.76 -10.39
N PHE A 77 -10.14 -1.27 -9.17
CA PHE A 77 -9.37 -1.71 -8.02
C PHE A 77 -9.70 -3.15 -7.61
N LEU A 78 -10.98 -3.55 -7.59
CA LEU A 78 -11.39 -4.94 -7.31
C LEU A 78 -10.72 -5.93 -8.24
N SER A 79 -10.56 -5.61 -9.53
CA SER A 79 -9.89 -6.48 -10.50
C SER A 79 -8.40 -6.74 -10.21
N GLN A 80 -7.80 -6.05 -9.24
CA GLN A 80 -6.36 -6.12 -8.95
C GLN A 80 -6.03 -6.90 -7.66
N PHE A 81 -7.03 -7.35 -6.88
CA PHE A 81 -6.77 -8.07 -5.63
C PHE A 81 -6.26 -9.49 -5.89
N GLY A 82 -5.12 -9.83 -5.25
CA GLY A 82 -4.47 -11.12 -5.45
C GLY A 82 -5.22 -12.32 -4.84
N ASN A 83 -6.21 -12.08 -3.97
CA ASN A 83 -7.08 -13.11 -3.40
C ASN A 83 -8.40 -13.30 -4.18
N ASN A 84 -8.53 -12.72 -5.37
CA ASN A 84 -9.61 -13.03 -6.28
C ASN A 84 -9.37 -14.40 -6.94
N THR A 85 -10.47 -15.12 -7.27
CA THR A 85 -10.41 -16.16 -8.29
C THR A 85 -10.16 -15.54 -9.66
N GLY A 86 -9.74 -16.36 -10.65
CA GLY A 86 -9.57 -15.87 -12.02
C GLY A 86 -10.86 -15.27 -12.58
N SER A 87 -12.01 -15.94 -12.35
CA SER A 87 -13.31 -15.45 -12.78
C SER A 87 -13.75 -14.17 -12.11
N GLU A 88 -13.49 -13.97 -10.80
CA GLU A 88 -13.78 -12.70 -10.12
C GLU A 88 -12.96 -11.56 -10.71
N THR A 89 -11.66 -11.80 -10.95
CA THR A 89 -10.77 -10.82 -11.57
C THR A 89 -11.29 -10.40 -12.95
N ASP A 90 -11.70 -11.36 -13.78
CA ASP A 90 -12.22 -11.09 -15.11
C ASP A 90 -13.57 -10.36 -15.03
N ASN A 91 -14.49 -10.80 -14.20
CA ASN A 91 -15.80 -10.16 -14.04
C ASN A 91 -15.68 -8.68 -13.60
N TYR A 92 -14.82 -8.38 -12.62
CA TYR A 92 -14.59 -7.00 -12.19
C TYR A 92 -13.94 -6.18 -13.30
N TYR A 93 -13.00 -6.77 -14.05
CA TYR A 93 -12.34 -6.07 -15.15
C TYR A 93 -13.31 -5.77 -16.29
N GLU A 94 -14.12 -6.73 -16.74
CA GLU A 94 -15.12 -6.54 -17.79
C GLU A 94 -16.18 -5.51 -17.39
N LYS A 95 -16.61 -5.53 -16.12
CA LYS A 95 -17.51 -4.48 -15.62
C LYS A 95 -16.86 -3.10 -15.66
N ALA A 96 -15.58 -2.98 -15.27
CA ALA A 96 -14.85 -1.71 -15.39
C ALA A 96 -14.74 -1.24 -16.85
N LEU A 97 -14.48 -2.14 -17.80
CA LEU A 97 -14.45 -1.83 -19.23
C LEU A 97 -15.81 -1.35 -19.74
N SER A 98 -16.90 -1.99 -19.34
CA SER A 98 -18.26 -1.58 -19.76
C SER A 98 -18.65 -0.18 -19.31
N LEU A 99 -17.98 0.34 -18.26
CA LEU A 99 -18.22 1.67 -17.71
C LEU A 99 -17.24 2.74 -18.23
N LYS A 100 -16.34 2.38 -19.17
CA LYS A 100 -15.22 3.22 -19.61
C LYS A 100 -15.63 4.65 -20.00
N GLU A 101 -16.76 4.81 -20.69
CA GLU A 101 -17.21 6.14 -21.14
C GLU A 101 -17.70 7.05 -20.02
N GLN A 102 -18.06 6.47 -18.87
CA GLN A 102 -18.51 7.19 -17.69
C GLN A 102 -17.35 7.62 -16.77
N LEU A 103 -16.15 7.06 -16.98
CA LEU A 103 -14.97 7.32 -16.16
C LEU A 103 -14.43 8.72 -16.41
N ASN A 104 -13.92 9.38 -15.36
CA ASN A 104 -13.10 10.57 -15.51
C ASN A 104 -11.69 10.22 -16.04
N ASP A 105 -10.89 11.23 -16.38
CA ASP A 105 -9.58 11.00 -17.01
C ASP A 105 -8.60 10.23 -16.12
N VAL A 106 -8.64 10.42 -14.80
CA VAL A 106 -7.79 9.67 -13.85
C VAL A 106 -8.18 8.20 -13.82
N GLU A 107 -9.48 7.91 -13.75
CA GLU A 107 -10.01 6.55 -13.77
C GLU A 107 -9.72 5.86 -15.11
N LYS A 108 -9.86 6.58 -16.24
CA LYS A 108 -9.48 6.08 -17.58
C LYS A 108 -8.00 5.70 -17.62
N CYS A 109 -7.11 6.53 -17.09
CA CYS A 109 -5.69 6.18 -16.99
C CYS A 109 -5.44 4.91 -16.15
N LEU A 110 -6.11 4.77 -15.01
CA LEU A 110 -5.98 3.58 -14.14
C LEU A 110 -6.49 2.32 -14.86
N LEU A 111 -7.61 2.41 -15.59
CA LEU A 111 -8.15 1.32 -16.39
C LEU A 111 -7.19 0.92 -17.53
N GLU A 112 -6.66 1.90 -18.27
CA GLU A 112 -5.74 1.64 -19.37
C GLU A 112 -4.39 1.07 -18.87
N ILE A 113 -3.89 1.51 -17.73
CA ILE A 113 -2.74 0.87 -17.07
C ILE A 113 -3.06 -0.61 -16.78
N ARG A 114 -4.24 -0.91 -16.23
CA ARG A 114 -4.66 -2.30 -15.97
C ARG A 114 -4.77 -3.11 -17.25
N THR A 115 -5.40 -2.56 -18.29
CA THR A 115 -5.56 -3.18 -19.62
C THR A 115 -4.21 -3.49 -20.25
N SER A 116 -3.27 -2.54 -20.19
CA SER A 116 -1.92 -2.73 -20.76
C SER A 116 -1.11 -3.80 -20.00
N TYR A 117 -1.35 -4.01 -18.70
CA TYR A 117 -0.79 -5.16 -17.97
C TYR A 117 -1.35 -6.48 -18.49
N ARG A 118 -2.66 -6.58 -18.72
CA ARG A 118 -3.30 -7.80 -19.24
C ARG A 118 -2.83 -8.15 -20.65
N ASN A 119 -2.61 -7.13 -21.48
CA ASN A 119 -2.20 -7.27 -22.88
C ASN A 119 -0.69 -7.31 -23.07
N ASN A 120 0.09 -7.19 -21.99
CA ASN A 120 1.55 -7.06 -22.03
C ASN A 120 2.04 -5.91 -22.92
N ASP A 121 1.25 -4.83 -23.00
CA ASP A 121 1.56 -3.62 -23.78
C ASP A 121 2.34 -2.62 -22.93
N THR A 122 3.68 -2.70 -23.01
CA THR A 122 4.59 -1.89 -22.20
C THR A 122 4.63 -0.42 -22.62
N GLU A 123 4.45 -0.12 -23.91
CA GLU A 123 4.46 1.25 -24.42
C GLU A 123 3.23 2.01 -23.92
N LYS A 124 2.06 1.41 -24.08
CA LYS A 124 0.80 1.98 -23.59
C LYS A 124 0.81 2.16 -22.07
N ARG A 125 1.40 1.19 -21.35
CA ARG A 125 1.55 1.30 -19.90
C ARG A 125 2.36 2.53 -19.51
N LEU A 126 3.49 2.78 -20.19
CA LEU A 126 4.30 3.98 -19.92
C LEU A 126 3.53 5.27 -20.23
N GLU A 127 2.85 5.30 -21.37
CA GLU A 127 2.03 6.45 -21.77
C GLU A 127 1.04 6.83 -20.68
N TYR A 128 0.22 5.86 -20.22
CA TYR A 128 -0.80 6.11 -19.21
C TYR A 128 -0.24 6.32 -17.80
N CYS A 129 0.91 5.75 -17.46
CA CYS A 129 1.59 6.10 -16.20
C CYS A 129 2.07 7.56 -16.21
N LYS A 130 2.63 8.06 -17.33
CA LYS A 130 3.02 9.47 -17.48
C LYS A 130 1.79 10.39 -17.38
N LYS A 131 0.74 10.08 -18.14
CA LYS A 131 -0.52 10.83 -18.09
C LYS A 131 -1.13 10.87 -16.70
N LEU A 132 -1.09 9.77 -15.95
CA LEU A 132 -1.57 9.74 -14.57
C LEU A 132 -0.77 10.66 -13.66
N VAL A 133 0.57 10.71 -13.82
CA VAL A 133 1.43 11.64 -13.07
C VAL A 133 1.12 13.10 -13.43
N GLU A 134 0.84 13.40 -14.70
CA GLU A 134 0.45 14.74 -15.15
C GLU A 134 -0.91 15.17 -14.55
N LEU A 135 -1.90 14.27 -14.50
CA LEU A 135 -3.23 14.55 -13.97
C LEU A 135 -3.26 14.73 -12.44
N ILE A 136 -2.49 13.92 -11.72
CA ILE A 136 -2.46 13.94 -10.25
C ILE A 136 -1.02 13.93 -9.70
N PRO A 137 -0.19 14.97 -9.99
CA PRO A 137 1.24 14.98 -9.69
C PRO A 137 1.58 14.92 -8.20
N ASN A 138 0.65 15.33 -7.34
CA ASN A 138 0.82 15.33 -5.90
C ASN A 138 0.22 14.08 -5.22
N ASN A 139 -0.20 13.08 -5.98
CA ASN A 139 -0.79 11.87 -5.44
C ASN A 139 0.23 10.71 -5.45
N ALA A 140 0.42 10.06 -4.29
CA ALA A 140 1.38 8.97 -4.13
C ALA A 140 1.16 7.79 -5.10
N ILE A 141 -0.11 7.49 -5.45
CA ILE A 141 -0.41 6.37 -6.34
C ILE A 141 0.13 6.57 -7.76
N ALA A 142 0.12 7.82 -8.28
CA ALA A 142 0.62 8.07 -9.63
C ALA A 142 2.11 7.71 -9.73
N HIS A 143 2.89 8.11 -8.74
CA HIS A 143 4.31 7.77 -8.64
C HIS A 143 4.55 6.29 -8.35
N GLN A 144 3.70 5.64 -7.55
CA GLN A 144 3.77 4.19 -7.33
C GLN A 144 3.48 3.41 -8.62
N ARG A 145 2.50 3.83 -9.45
CA ARG A 145 2.24 3.18 -10.75
C ARG A 145 3.43 3.32 -11.70
N MET A 146 4.08 4.49 -11.72
CA MET A 146 5.32 4.69 -12.47
C MET A 146 6.45 3.80 -11.93
N ALA A 147 6.58 3.66 -10.60
CA ALA A 147 7.57 2.78 -9.99
C ALA A 147 7.37 1.31 -10.40
N TYR A 148 6.14 0.82 -10.41
CA TYR A 148 5.82 -0.54 -10.88
C TYR A 148 6.09 -0.73 -12.37
N TYR A 149 5.86 0.30 -13.19
CA TYR A 149 6.27 0.25 -14.59
C TYR A 149 7.78 0.03 -14.71
N HIS A 150 8.58 0.87 -14.06
CA HIS A 150 10.04 0.77 -14.10
C HIS A 150 10.54 -0.55 -13.52
N TRP A 151 9.93 -1.05 -12.44
CA TRP A 151 10.25 -2.35 -11.86
C TRP A 151 10.02 -3.50 -12.86
N GLY A 152 8.88 -3.51 -13.54
CA GLY A 152 8.55 -4.50 -14.57
C GLY A 152 9.46 -4.46 -15.80
N MET A 153 10.12 -3.32 -16.03
CA MET A 153 11.12 -3.14 -17.09
C MET A 153 12.56 -3.35 -16.62
N ALA A 154 12.76 -3.88 -15.39
CA ALA A 154 14.05 -4.05 -14.74
C ALA A 154 14.87 -2.74 -14.58
N ASN A 155 14.23 -1.59 -14.70
CA ASN A 155 14.82 -0.26 -14.47
C ASN A 155 14.80 0.06 -12.96
N VAL A 156 15.60 -0.69 -12.17
CA VAL A 156 15.54 -0.70 -10.71
C VAL A 156 15.77 0.68 -10.11
N GLU A 157 16.72 1.45 -10.63
CA GLU A 157 17.05 2.78 -10.11
C GLU A 157 15.87 3.76 -10.30
N GLU A 158 15.26 3.80 -11.50
CA GLU A 158 14.10 4.65 -11.77
C GLU A 158 12.87 4.21 -10.98
N SER A 159 12.72 2.90 -10.74
CA SER A 159 11.69 2.37 -9.84
C SER A 159 11.86 2.90 -8.43
N ARG A 160 13.08 2.84 -7.87
CA ARG A 160 13.40 3.37 -6.53
C ARG A 160 13.13 4.88 -6.44
N LYS A 161 13.55 5.67 -7.44
CA LYS A 161 13.26 7.11 -7.51
C LYS A 161 11.75 7.37 -7.47
N SER A 162 10.98 6.60 -8.23
CA SER A 162 9.53 6.76 -8.29
C SER A 162 8.83 6.35 -6.98
N PHE A 163 9.29 5.29 -6.28
CA PHE A 163 8.81 4.97 -4.94
C PHE A 163 9.15 6.05 -3.92
N LEU A 164 10.35 6.65 -3.99
CA LEU A 164 10.73 7.77 -3.11
C LEU A 164 9.84 8.99 -3.36
N LEU A 165 9.47 9.28 -4.61
CA LEU A 165 8.50 10.34 -4.93
C LEU A 165 7.12 10.00 -4.32
N ALA A 166 6.64 8.76 -4.42
CA ALA A 166 5.38 8.36 -3.78
C ALA A 166 5.42 8.61 -2.26
N ILE A 167 6.52 8.27 -1.60
CA ILE A 167 6.75 8.52 -0.17
C ILE A 167 6.82 10.03 0.14
N GLU A 168 7.42 10.83 -0.73
CA GLU A 168 7.45 12.30 -0.58
C GLU A 168 6.03 12.89 -0.60
N LYS A 169 5.16 12.39 -1.50
CA LYS A 169 3.77 12.85 -1.61
C LYS A 169 2.90 12.38 -0.45
N ASP A 170 3.16 11.19 0.10
CA ASP A 170 2.50 10.70 1.31
C ASP A 170 3.47 9.93 2.21
N LYS A 171 3.96 10.59 3.25
CA LYS A 171 4.89 10.01 4.23
C LYS A 171 4.30 8.86 5.06
N ASN A 172 2.99 8.67 5.03
CA ASN A 172 2.29 7.59 5.71
C ASN A 172 1.90 6.44 4.77
N TYR A 173 2.32 6.50 3.50
CA TYR A 173 2.01 5.48 2.49
C TYR A 173 2.89 4.24 2.70
N SER A 174 2.52 3.40 3.65
CA SER A 174 3.35 2.26 4.12
C SER A 174 3.64 1.26 3.02
N SER A 175 2.72 1.04 2.06
CA SER A 175 2.97 0.11 0.96
C SER A 175 4.16 0.56 0.10
N ALA A 176 4.32 1.87 -0.15
CA ALA A 176 5.47 2.36 -0.91
C ALA A 176 6.81 2.10 -0.19
N TYR A 177 6.83 2.15 1.15
CA TYR A 177 8.01 1.73 1.91
C TYR A 177 8.27 0.22 1.78
N GLY A 178 7.20 -0.61 1.80
CA GLY A 178 7.30 -2.04 1.57
C GLY A 178 7.82 -2.39 0.17
N ASP A 179 7.30 -1.72 -0.85
CA ASP A 179 7.74 -1.87 -2.24
C ASP A 179 9.21 -1.47 -2.41
N LEU A 180 9.60 -0.34 -1.81
CA LEU A 180 10.98 0.14 -1.82
C LEU A 180 11.92 -0.83 -1.07
N THR A 181 11.48 -1.43 0.04
CA THR A 181 12.20 -2.53 0.72
C THR A 181 12.46 -3.67 -0.24
N SER A 182 11.42 -4.16 -0.91
CA SER A 182 11.53 -5.24 -1.90
C SER A 182 12.50 -4.89 -3.03
N SER A 183 12.50 -3.64 -3.49
CA SER A 183 13.41 -3.19 -4.54
C SER A 183 14.89 -3.22 -4.12
N TYR A 184 15.19 -2.98 -2.84
CA TYR A 184 16.56 -3.09 -2.30
C TYR A 184 16.95 -4.53 -1.94
N MET A 185 15.96 -5.42 -1.68
CA MET A 185 16.23 -6.83 -1.45
C MET A 185 16.49 -7.62 -2.73
N PHE A 186 15.74 -7.34 -3.79
CA PHE A 186 15.68 -8.18 -4.99
C PHE A 186 16.22 -7.51 -6.26
N GLY A 187 16.24 -6.17 -6.31
CA GLY A 187 16.77 -5.42 -7.46
C GLY A 187 18.26 -5.14 -7.33
N ASP A 188 18.99 -5.18 -8.46
CA ASP A 188 20.42 -4.88 -8.47
C ASP A 188 20.69 -3.37 -8.61
N PRO A 189 21.69 -2.83 -7.89
CA PRO A 189 22.44 -3.50 -6.83
C PRO A 189 21.58 -3.70 -5.57
N LYS A 190 21.71 -4.86 -4.92
CA LYS A 190 21.06 -5.12 -3.61
C LYS A 190 21.67 -4.26 -2.52
N ASN A 191 20.82 -3.81 -1.59
CA ASN A 191 21.27 -3.08 -0.41
C ASN A 191 20.38 -3.43 0.79
N TYR A 192 20.81 -4.40 1.58
CA TYR A 192 20.05 -4.89 2.73
C TYR A 192 19.97 -3.88 3.89
N GLU A 193 20.89 -2.93 4.00
CA GLU A 193 20.82 -1.85 5.01
C GLU A 193 19.67 -0.88 4.66
N MET A 194 19.58 -0.50 3.38
CA MET A 194 18.47 0.33 2.91
C MET A 194 17.14 -0.42 3.02
N ALA A 195 17.12 -1.73 2.71
CA ALA A 195 15.93 -2.55 2.90
C ALA A 195 15.50 -2.57 4.38
N GLU A 196 16.42 -2.77 5.33
CA GLU A 196 16.14 -2.71 6.77
C GLU A 196 15.56 -1.35 7.20
N LYS A 197 16.15 -0.25 6.71
CA LYS A 197 15.69 1.11 6.98
C LYS A 197 14.22 1.28 6.56
N TYR A 198 13.87 0.89 5.34
CA TYR A 198 12.52 1.10 4.81
C TYR A 198 11.51 0.10 5.38
N ALA A 199 11.88 -1.16 5.61
CA ALA A 199 11.03 -2.14 6.29
C ALA A 199 10.69 -1.69 7.73
N SER A 200 11.70 -1.21 8.47
CA SER A 200 11.51 -0.67 9.82
C SER A 200 10.59 0.55 9.82
N LYS A 201 10.69 1.42 8.80
CA LYS A 201 9.79 2.57 8.65
C LYS A 201 8.37 2.12 8.35
N ALA A 202 8.15 1.18 7.43
CA ALA A 202 6.83 0.62 7.13
C ALA A 202 6.17 0.01 8.39
N LEU A 203 6.93 -0.79 9.13
CA LEU A 203 6.47 -1.38 10.39
C LEU A 203 6.16 -0.31 11.44
N SER A 204 6.97 0.75 11.57
CA SER A 204 6.73 1.84 12.53
C SER A 204 5.40 2.56 12.31
N LEU A 205 4.95 2.63 11.05
CA LEU A 205 3.68 3.24 10.67
C LEU A 205 2.48 2.31 10.96
N ASN A 206 2.68 0.99 10.96
CA ASN A 206 1.61 -0.01 11.12
C ASN A 206 2.08 -1.21 11.95
N LYS A 207 2.37 -0.99 13.22
CA LYS A 207 2.95 -1.97 14.14
C LYS A 207 2.14 -3.25 14.33
N LYS A 208 0.84 -3.23 14.04
CA LYS A 208 -0.08 -4.36 14.21
C LYS A 208 -0.26 -5.20 12.94
N GLU A 209 0.35 -4.80 11.83
CA GLU A 209 0.17 -5.49 10.55
C GLU A 209 1.23 -6.58 10.38
N SER A 210 0.80 -7.82 10.41
CA SER A 210 1.62 -9.03 10.25
C SER A 210 2.56 -8.94 9.04
N TYR A 211 2.08 -8.40 7.93
CA TYR A 211 2.87 -8.24 6.70
C TYR A 211 4.19 -7.49 6.91
N TYR A 212 4.20 -6.39 7.67
CA TYR A 212 5.42 -5.59 7.87
C TYR A 212 6.41 -6.25 8.83
N HIS A 213 5.93 -7.05 9.76
CA HIS A 213 6.80 -7.92 10.58
C HIS A 213 7.47 -8.99 9.71
N VAL A 214 6.70 -9.69 8.86
CA VAL A 214 7.26 -10.65 7.88
C VAL A 214 8.30 -9.98 6.99
N LEU A 215 8.00 -8.82 6.43
CA LEU A 215 8.90 -8.09 5.55
C LEU A 215 10.23 -7.77 6.23
N LEU A 216 10.21 -7.27 7.47
CA LEU A 216 11.42 -6.99 8.24
C LEU A 216 12.16 -8.28 8.61
N GLY A 217 11.44 -9.36 8.94
CA GLY A 217 12.02 -10.68 9.16
C GLY A 217 12.74 -11.22 7.92
N ASP A 218 12.16 -11.04 6.73
CA ASP A 218 12.79 -11.42 5.46
C ASP A 218 14.09 -10.65 5.20
N VAL A 219 14.12 -9.35 5.54
CA VAL A 219 15.33 -8.54 5.45
C VAL A 219 16.41 -9.07 6.41
N TYR A 220 16.06 -9.33 7.67
CA TYR A 220 17.00 -9.89 8.65
C TYR A 220 17.52 -11.25 8.22
N ARG A 221 16.67 -12.11 7.67
CA ARG A 221 17.08 -13.40 7.10
C ARG A 221 18.08 -13.22 5.95
N ALA A 222 17.84 -12.27 5.05
CA ALA A 222 18.74 -11.95 3.93
C ALA A 222 20.12 -11.43 4.41
N GLN A 223 20.15 -10.78 5.58
CA GLN A 223 21.38 -10.34 6.26
C GLN A 223 22.03 -11.43 7.11
N ASN A 224 21.51 -12.66 7.13
CA ASN A 224 21.92 -13.75 8.03
C ASN A 224 21.76 -13.41 9.53
N LYS A 225 20.88 -12.47 9.90
CA LYS A 225 20.54 -12.14 11.29
C LYS A 225 19.39 -13.05 11.76
N LEU A 226 19.64 -14.36 11.85
CA LEU A 226 18.58 -15.38 11.97
C LEU A 226 17.75 -15.23 13.24
N GLN A 227 18.36 -14.87 14.38
CA GLN A 227 17.64 -14.64 15.64
C GLN A 227 16.62 -13.51 15.49
N LYS A 228 17.04 -12.36 14.92
CA LYS A 228 16.12 -11.22 14.67
C LYS A 228 15.04 -11.57 13.66
N ALA A 229 15.37 -12.40 12.67
CA ALA A 229 14.39 -12.86 11.69
C ALA A 229 13.30 -13.71 12.36
N ALA A 230 13.70 -14.68 13.22
CA ALA A 230 12.79 -15.53 13.96
C ALA A 230 11.84 -14.71 14.85
N GLU A 231 12.40 -13.77 15.64
CA GLU A 231 11.61 -12.86 16.48
C GLU A 231 10.57 -12.07 15.67
N LYS A 232 10.95 -11.57 14.49
CA LYS A 232 10.01 -10.81 13.64
C LYS A 232 8.94 -11.71 13.02
N TYR A 233 9.24 -12.94 12.71
CA TYR A 233 8.22 -13.89 12.25
C TYR A 233 7.27 -14.33 13.38
N ASP A 234 7.77 -14.44 14.61
CA ASP A 234 6.94 -14.67 15.79
C ASP A 234 6.02 -13.46 16.06
N ASP A 235 6.56 -12.23 16.02
CA ASP A 235 5.75 -11.00 16.08
C ASP A 235 4.65 -10.99 14.99
N ALA A 236 4.99 -11.43 13.77
CA ALA A 236 4.06 -11.51 12.65
C ALA A 236 2.96 -12.55 12.90
N TYR A 237 3.31 -13.67 13.52
CA TYR A 237 2.34 -14.70 13.90
C TYR A 237 1.34 -14.19 14.95
N GLU A 238 1.83 -13.49 15.96
CA GLU A 238 0.99 -12.90 17.01
C GLU A 238 0.09 -11.75 16.48
N ALA A 239 0.59 -10.97 15.53
CA ALA A 239 -0.18 -9.89 14.92
C ALA A 239 -1.26 -10.36 13.93
N GLY A 240 -1.11 -11.55 13.36
CA GLY A 240 -2.03 -12.14 12.37
C GLY A 240 -2.92 -13.23 12.96
N THR A 241 -4.17 -13.33 12.49
CA THR A 241 -5.03 -14.45 12.84
C THR A 241 -4.69 -15.69 11.99
N ASN A 242 -4.26 -16.78 12.67
CA ASN A 242 -3.95 -18.08 12.02
C ASN A 242 -2.93 -18.02 10.89
N ASN A 243 -1.87 -17.28 11.10
CA ASN A 243 -0.84 -17.08 10.08
C ASN A 243 0.19 -18.23 10.10
N TYR A 244 -0.23 -19.44 9.65
CA TYR A 244 0.65 -20.61 9.55
C TYR A 244 1.92 -20.33 8.73
N PHE A 245 1.86 -19.40 7.79
CA PHE A 245 3.00 -19.00 6.98
C PHE A 245 4.09 -18.28 7.80
N SER A 246 3.71 -17.42 8.75
CA SER A 246 4.67 -16.77 9.66
C SER A 246 5.28 -17.77 10.62
N ALA A 247 4.49 -18.72 11.15
CA ALA A 247 5.02 -19.80 11.99
C ALA A 247 6.04 -20.67 11.22
N ALA A 248 5.74 -21.02 9.96
CA ALA A 248 6.69 -21.77 9.11
C ALA A 248 7.97 -20.98 8.86
N LYS A 249 7.89 -19.67 8.58
CA LYS A 249 9.08 -18.81 8.43
C LYS A 249 9.92 -18.74 9.71
N ALA A 250 9.28 -18.62 10.87
CA ALA A 250 9.96 -18.67 12.17
C ALA A 250 10.67 -20.01 12.34
N GLY A 251 9.97 -21.13 12.08
CA GLY A 251 10.58 -22.47 12.11
C GLY A 251 11.81 -22.59 11.23
N HIS A 252 11.78 -22.08 10.01
CA HIS A 252 12.97 -22.06 9.15
C HIS A 252 14.11 -21.22 9.73
N ALA A 253 13.85 -20.08 10.31
CA ALA A 253 14.89 -19.27 10.95
C ALA A 253 15.48 -19.99 12.19
N TYR A 254 14.64 -20.61 13.01
CA TYR A 254 15.06 -21.37 14.19
C TYR A 254 15.85 -22.65 13.85
N THR A 255 15.72 -23.23 12.66
CA THR A 255 16.42 -24.47 12.27
C THR A 255 17.95 -24.41 12.54
N PHE A 256 18.53 -23.22 12.38
CA PHE A 256 19.97 -23.00 12.56
C PHE A 256 20.36 -22.41 13.92
N ILE A 257 19.39 -22.14 14.80
CA ILE A 257 19.61 -21.47 16.08
C ILE A 257 19.17 -22.37 17.24
N ASP A 258 17.95 -22.89 17.15
CA ASP A 258 17.30 -23.74 18.15
C ASP A 258 16.38 -24.76 17.44
N PRO A 259 16.88 -25.98 17.17
CA PRO A 259 16.09 -27.02 16.50
C PRO A 259 14.82 -27.43 17.26
N THR A 260 14.77 -27.23 18.60
CA THR A 260 13.58 -27.53 19.41
C THR A 260 12.46 -26.51 19.14
N GLU A 261 12.79 -25.23 19.16
CA GLU A 261 11.86 -24.18 18.77
C GLU A 261 11.46 -24.28 17.30
N ALA A 262 12.40 -24.66 16.42
CA ALA A 262 12.06 -24.89 15.01
C ALA A 262 10.95 -25.93 14.85
N ARG A 263 11.08 -27.10 15.51
CA ARG A 263 10.06 -28.16 15.50
C ARG A 263 8.70 -27.64 15.99
N LYS A 264 8.70 -26.94 17.12
CA LYS A 264 7.48 -26.37 17.70
C LYS A 264 6.76 -25.41 16.73
N ARG A 265 7.51 -24.55 16.01
CA ARG A 265 6.94 -23.63 15.03
C ARG A 265 6.40 -24.35 13.80
N PHE A 266 7.07 -25.41 13.33
CA PHE A 266 6.55 -26.23 12.23
C PHE A 266 5.28 -26.98 12.62
N ASP A 267 5.25 -27.59 13.82
CA ASP A 267 4.04 -28.27 14.32
C ASP A 267 2.86 -27.29 14.44
N GLN A 268 3.10 -26.06 14.90
CA GLN A 268 2.12 -24.99 14.96
C GLN A 268 1.63 -24.63 13.55
N ALA A 269 2.53 -24.42 12.58
CA ALA A 269 2.18 -24.13 11.20
C ALA A 269 1.32 -25.24 10.57
N ILE A 270 1.64 -26.51 10.82
CA ILE A 270 0.87 -27.66 10.34
C ILE A 270 -0.53 -27.68 10.92
N ASN A 271 -0.68 -27.44 12.22
CA ASN A 271 -1.97 -27.42 12.90
C ASN A 271 -2.85 -26.28 12.38
N ASP A 272 -2.31 -25.07 12.26
CA ASP A 272 -3.04 -23.91 11.78
C ASP A 272 -3.46 -24.06 10.30
N SER A 273 -2.61 -24.68 9.47
CA SER A 273 -2.94 -24.96 8.06
C SER A 273 -4.13 -25.91 7.90
N LYS A 274 -4.23 -26.94 8.78
CA LYS A 274 -5.37 -27.88 8.79
C LYS A 274 -6.67 -27.16 9.17
N ILE A 275 -6.63 -26.26 10.15
CA ILE A 275 -7.80 -25.45 10.58
C ILE A 275 -8.23 -24.51 9.45
N SER A 276 -7.29 -23.91 8.73
CA SER A 276 -7.56 -23.03 7.60
C SER A 276 -8.25 -23.78 6.45
N ASN A 277 -7.75 -24.97 6.12
CA ASN A 277 -8.33 -25.80 5.04
C ASN A 277 -9.73 -26.36 5.36
N GLN A 278 -10.12 -26.44 6.63
CA GLN A 278 -11.47 -26.85 7.04
C GLN A 278 -12.50 -25.72 6.95
N LYS A 279 -12.07 -24.49 6.74
CA LYS A 279 -12.94 -23.30 6.64
C LYS A 279 -13.23 -22.86 5.20
N ILE A 280 -12.64 -23.56 4.21
CA ILE A 280 -12.87 -23.36 2.78
C ILE A 280 -13.86 -24.41 2.28
#